data_a982bb931dd39e913dfc5f6b3ba7326b
#
_entry.id   a982bb931dd39e913dfc5f6b3ba7326b
#
_cell.length_a   1.000
_cell.length_b   1.000
_cell.length_c   1.000
_cell.angle_alpha   90.00
_cell.angle_beta   90.00
_cell.angle_gamma   90.00
#
_symmetry.space_group_name_H-M   'P 1'
#
loop_
_entity.id
_entity.type
_entity.pdbx_description
1 polymer ?
#
loop_
_entity_poly.entity_id
_entity_poly.type
_entity_poly.pdbx_seq_one_letter_code
_entity_poly.pdbx_strand_id
1 'polypeptide(L)'
;IQEDSAQPNSTFNTQHLTFDEMIRVTLYQNHNSKSDAYQKWYPRVVADETIGLDELAEHMASHNTPFSKGAIKGILTDAVVCTKELLLLGKNVKFPDLAIFSIGLKV
;
A
#
# COMPACT_ATOMS: atom_id res chain seq x y z
N ILE A 1 1.47 21.15 7.38
CA ILE A 1 1.72 21.14 6.61
C ILE A 1 2.39 22.05 6.16
N GLN A 2 2.86 22.31 5.94
CA GLN A 2 3.47 22.93 5.59
C GLN A 2 3.44 23.58 4.77
N GLU A 3 3.50 24.14 4.47
CA GLU A 3 3.44 24.79 3.79
C GLU A 3 3.85 25.08 2.99
N ASP A 4 4.28 25.04 2.82
CA ASP A 4 4.73 25.44 2.08
C ASP A 4 4.39 25.25 0.99
N SER A 5 3.74 25.16 0.96
CA SER A 5 3.12 25.06 -0.17
C SER A 5 3.67 25.84 -1.19
N ALA A 6 4.38 26.61 -0.89
CA ALA A 6 5.00 27.37 -1.89
C ALA A 6 5.82 26.53 -2.79
N GLN A 7 6.11 25.34 -2.38
CA GLN A 7 6.96 24.48 -3.17
C GLN A 7 6.16 23.36 -3.70
N PRO A 8 5.29 23.67 -4.52
CA PRO A 8 4.32 22.74 -4.94
C PRO A 8 4.82 21.44 -5.45
N ASN A 9 5.82 21.38 -6.21
CA ASN A 9 6.25 20.10 -6.70
C ASN A 9 7.48 19.63 -6.00
N SER A 10 7.73 20.15 -4.86
CA SER A 10 8.92 19.78 -4.17
C SER A 10 8.68 18.59 -3.29
N THR A 11 9.63 17.67 -3.31
CA THR A 11 9.51 16.58 -2.41
C THR A 11 9.71 17.00 -1.01
N PHE A 12 10.18 18.22 -0.78
CA PHE A 12 10.38 18.58 0.54
C PHE A 12 9.06 18.87 1.21
N ASN A 13 8.00 18.88 0.49
CA ASN A 13 6.71 18.94 1.10
C ASN A 13 6.26 17.60 1.64
N THR A 14 7.14 16.63 1.64
CA THR A 14 6.81 15.34 2.23
C THR A 14 6.53 15.49 3.71
N GLN A 15 5.48 14.87 4.15
CA GLN A 15 5.11 14.89 5.52
C GLN A 15 4.89 13.52 6.05
N HIS A 16 5.09 13.35 7.33
CA HIS A 16 4.83 12.09 8.00
C HIS A 16 3.50 12.18 8.69
N LEU A 17 2.66 11.28 8.37
CA LEU A 17 1.41 11.20 9.06
C LEU A 17 1.61 10.39 10.29
N THR A 18 0.91 10.69 11.14
CA THR A 18 1.05 10.22 12.34
C THR A 18 1.07 8.99 12.66
N PHE A 19 0.95 8.54 13.51
CA PHE A 19 0.95 7.43 14.11
C PHE A 19 1.75 7.06 13.43
N ASP A 20 1.86 7.64 12.92
CA ASP A 20 2.28 7.51 12.17
C ASP A 20 3.27 8.25 11.73
N GLU A 21 3.60 8.96 11.76
CA GLU A 21 4.73 9.45 11.31
C GLU A 21 5.45 8.52 10.47
N MET A 22 4.88 7.38 10.13
CA MET A 22 5.53 6.40 9.29
C MET A 22 5.10 6.50 7.86
N ILE A 23 4.04 7.17 7.59
CA ILE A 23 3.57 7.37 6.22
C ILE A 23 4.01 8.75 5.78
N ARG A 24 4.68 8.78 4.66
CA ARG A 24 5.12 10.05 4.08
C ARG A 24 4.23 10.43 2.93
N VAL A 25 3.94 11.70 2.83
CA VAL A 25 3.03 12.22 1.83
C VAL A 25 3.73 13.35 1.10
N THR A 26 3.57 13.39 -0.20
CA THR A 26 4.07 14.50 -0.98
C THR A 26 2.91 15.07 -1.77
N LEU A 27 3.02 16.32 -2.18
CA LEU A 27 1.98 16.96 -2.96
C LEU A 27 2.36 16.95 -4.43
N TYR A 28 1.38 16.81 -5.27
CA TYR A 28 1.62 16.94 -6.69
C TYR A 28 0.48 17.71 -7.31
N GLN A 29 0.77 18.34 -8.45
CA GLN A 29 -0.20 19.16 -9.14
C GLN A 29 -0.85 18.39 -10.27
N ASN A 30 -2.15 18.52 -10.39
CA ASN A 30 -2.87 17.88 -11.46
C ASN A 30 -2.67 18.70 -12.74
N HIS A 31 -2.09 18.05 -13.76
CA HIS A 31 -1.81 18.70 -15.01
C HIS A 31 -2.82 18.34 -16.12
N ASN A 32 -3.90 17.69 -15.77
CA ASN A 32 -4.91 17.36 -16.74
C ASN A 32 -5.79 18.59 -17.00
N SER A 33 -5.54 19.27 -18.12
CA SER A 33 -6.20 20.53 -18.40
C SER A 33 -7.69 20.38 -18.65
N LYS A 34 -8.18 19.15 -18.83
CA LYS A 34 -9.59 18.94 -19.05
C LYS A 34 -10.33 18.58 -17.77
N SER A 35 -9.62 18.49 -16.68
CA SER A 35 -10.21 18.14 -15.41
C SER A 35 -10.59 19.40 -14.65
N ASP A 36 -11.68 19.32 -13.89
CA ASP A 36 -12.04 20.43 -13.01
C ASP A 36 -10.97 20.62 -11.94
N ALA A 37 -10.12 19.62 -11.74
CA ALA A 37 -9.06 19.70 -10.76
C ALA A 37 -7.75 20.18 -11.34
N TYR A 38 -7.77 20.75 -12.55
CA TYR A 38 -6.56 21.21 -13.21
C TYR A 38 -5.82 22.20 -12.31
N GLN A 39 -4.54 21.93 -12.13
CA GLN A 39 -3.64 22.76 -11.32
C GLN A 39 -3.95 22.75 -9.83
N LYS A 40 -4.85 21.90 -9.38
CA LYS A 40 -5.05 21.72 -7.95
C LYS A 40 -4.01 20.75 -7.42
N TRP A 41 -3.71 20.87 -6.14
CA TRP A 41 -2.69 20.05 -5.49
C TRP A 41 -3.31 18.92 -4.71
N TYR A 42 -2.73 17.75 -4.82
CA TYR A 42 -3.26 16.56 -4.17
C TYR A 42 -2.15 15.84 -3.42
N PRO A 43 -2.46 15.22 -2.29
CA PRO A 43 -1.47 14.43 -1.59
C PRO A 43 -1.27 13.09 -2.27
N ARG A 44 -0.09 12.57 -2.20
CA ARG A 44 0.26 11.26 -2.71
C ARG A 44 1.19 10.59 -1.73
N VAL A 45 0.89 9.36 -1.37
CA VAL A 45 1.73 8.62 -0.45
C VAL A 45 3.03 8.25 -1.16
N VAL A 46 4.12 8.45 -0.45
CA VAL A 46 5.44 8.09 -0.96
C VAL A 46 5.79 6.73 -0.41
N ALA A 47 5.97 5.77 -1.31
CA ALA A 47 6.35 4.43 -0.90
C ALA A 47 7.87 4.35 -0.88
N ASP A 48 8.42 3.88 0.24
CA ASP A 48 9.86 3.74 0.35
C ASP A 48 10.37 2.52 -0.37
N GLU A 49 9.70 1.42 -0.24
CA GLU A 49 10.15 0.17 -0.83
C GLU A 49 9.00 -0.81 -0.87
N THR A 50 9.16 -1.85 -1.65
CA THR A 50 8.19 -2.92 -1.72
C THR A 50 8.71 -4.09 -0.90
N ILE A 51 7.90 -4.57 0.02
CA ILE A 51 8.25 -5.68 0.88
C ILE A 51 7.65 -6.95 0.31
N GLY A 52 8.48 -7.94 0.04
CA GLY A 52 8.01 -9.21 -0.45
C GLY A 52 7.66 -10.17 0.68
N LEU A 53 7.30 -11.40 0.30
CA LEU A 53 6.89 -12.38 1.31
C LEU A 53 8.03 -12.77 2.24
N ASP A 54 9.26 -12.81 1.73
CA ASP A 54 10.40 -13.14 2.59
C ASP A 54 10.56 -12.11 3.69
N GLU A 55 10.56 -10.85 3.30
CA GLU A 55 10.74 -9.78 4.27
C GLU A 55 9.55 -9.68 5.20
N LEU A 56 8.34 -9.92 4.66
CA LEU A 56 7.16 -9.90 5.51
C LEU A 56 7.22 -11.03 6.54
N ALA A 57 7.63 -12.21 6.11
CA ALA A 57 7.74 -13.33 7.03
C ALA A 57 8.80 -13.06 8.09
N GLU A 58 9.89 -12.43 7.70
CA GLU A 58 10.94 -12.08 8.65
C GLU A 58 10.43 -11.06 9.66
N HIS A 59 9.70 -10.08 9.20
CA HIS A 59 9.12 -9.07 10.08
C HIS A 59 8.15 -9.72 11.06
N MET A 60 7.30 -10.62 10.57
CA MET A 60 6.36 -11.31 11.43
C MET A 60 7.07 -12.19 12.45
N ALA A 61 8.15 -12.83 12.03
CA ALA A 61 8.89 -13.68 12.94
C ALA A 61 9.60 -12.89 14.02
N SER A 62 9.84 -11.61 13.79
CA SER A 62 10.48 -10.76 14.78
C SER A 62 9.54 -10.40 15.92
N HIS A 63 8.25 -10.59 15.74
CA HIS A 63 7.31 -10.40 16.83
C HIS A 63 7.32 -11.65 17.70
N ASN A 64 6.80 -11.54 18.87
CA ASN A 64 6.87 -12.64 19.82
C ASN A 64 5.91 -13.75 19.40
N THR A 65 6.34 -14.58 18.45
CA THR A 65 5.52 -15.65 17.91
C THR A 65 6.26 -16.97 17.97
N PRO A 66 5.55 -18.09 18.15
CA PRO A 66 6.20 -19.40 18.17
C PRO A 66 6.57 -19.92 16.80
N PHE A 67 6.22 -19.22 15.72
CA PHE A 67 6.44 -19.72 14.39
C PHE A 67 7.75 -19.21 13.82
N SER A 68 8.46 -20.09 13.10
CA SER A 68 9.69 -19.70 12.45
C SER A 68 9.39 -18.91 11.18
N LYS A 69 10.40 -18.20 10.69
CA LYS A 69 10.27 -17.48 9.44
C LYS A 69 9.83 -18.39 8.31
N GLY A 70 10.40 -19.61 8.25
CA GLY A 70 10.05 -20.54 7.17
C GLY A 70 8.60 -20.99 7.26
N ALA A 71 8.11 -21.27 8.47
CA ALA A 71 6.72 -21.65 8.63
C ALA A 71 5.80 -20.54 8.23
N ILE A 72 6.12 -19.31 8.63
CA ILE A 72 5.30 -18.16 8.29
C ILE A 72 5.28 -17.95 6.79
N LYS A 73 6.44 -18.04 6.15
CA LYS A 73 6.52 -17.85 4.72
C LYS A 73 5.70 -18.92 3.98
N GLY A 74 5.76 -20.15 4.45
CA GLY A 74 4.97 -21.22 3.84
C GLY A 74 3.49 -20.95 3.92
N ILE A 75 3.02 -20.50 5.08
CA ILE A 75 1.61 -20.19 5.25
C ILE A 75 1.21 -19.02 4.37
N LEU A 76 2.04 -17.99 4.30
CA LEU A 76 1.73 -16.84 3.47
C LEU A 76 1.70 -17.22 1.99
N THR A 77 2.61 -18.08 1.57
CA THR A 77 2.64 -18.55 0.19
C THR A 77 1.36 -19.30 -0.14
N ASP A 78 0.93 -20.18 0.76
CA ASP A 78 -0.32 -20.90 0.56
C ASP A 78 -1.50 -19.95 0.54
N ALA A 79 -1.48 -18.92 1.37
CA ALA A 79 -2.57 -17.96 1.39
C ALA A 79 -2.68 -17.24 0.05
N VAL A 80 -1.55 -16.90 -0.56
CA VAL A 80 -1.56 -16.25 -1.86
C VAL A 80 -2.13 -17.17 -2.92
N VAL A 81 -1.68 -18.42 -2.94
CA VAL A 81 -2.13 -19.38 -3.94
C VAL A 81 -3.61 -19.64 -3.79
N CYS A 82 -4.07 -19.88 -2.57
CA CYS A 82 -5.48 -20.16 -2.34
C CYS A 82 -6.36 -18.96 -2.64
N THR A 83 -5.86 -17.75 -2.36
CA THR A 83 -6.59 -16.55 -2.70
C THR A 83 -6.80 -16.48 -4.21
N LYS A 84 -5.76 -16.77 -4.99
CA LYS A 84 -5.90 -16.76 -6.44
C LYS A 84 -6.91 -17.78 -6.91
N GLU A 85 -6.90 -18.96 -6.33
CA GLU A 85 -7.84 -20.01 -6.70
C GLU A 85 -9.28 -19.57 -6.45
N LEU A 86 -9.53 -18.98 -5.29
CA LEU A 86 -10.88 -18.54 -4.96
C LEU A 86 -11.34 -17.40 -5.87
N LEU A 87 -10.43 -16.49 -6.20
CA LEU A 87 -10.78 -15.41 -7.11
C LEU A 87 -11.16 -15.96 -8.47
N LEU A 88 -10.44 -16.98 -8.94
CA LEU A 88 -10.76 -17.57 -10.23
C LEU A 88 -12.06 -18.34 -10.20
N LEU A 89 -12.54 -18.71 -9.03
CA LEU A 89 -13.86 -19.33 -8.89
C LEU A 89 -14.97 -18.30 -8.78
N GLY A 90 -14.63 -17.04 -8.91
CA GLY A 90 -15.64 -15.99 -8.87
C GLY A 90 -15.96 -15.48 -7.49
N LYS A 91 -15.15 -15.80 -6.50
CA LYS A 91 -15.39 -15.35 -5.14
C LYS A 91 -14.50 -14.17 -4.81
N ASN A 92 -14.98 -13.34 -3.90
CA ASN A 92 -14.14 -12.30 -3.35
C ASN A 92 -13.49 -12.84 -2.09
N VAL A 93 -12.27 -12.38 -1.81
CA VAL A 93 -11.55 -12.81 -0.61
C VAL A 93 -11.29 -11.59 0.24
N LYS A 94 -11.75 -11.63 1.47
CA LYS A 94 -11.61 -10.50 2.38
C LYS A 94 -10.57 -10.81 3.44
N PHE A 95 -9.61 -9.90 3.56
CA PHE A 95 -8.66 -9.94 4.67
C PHE A 95 -9.13 -8.85 5.64
N PRO A 96 -9.63 -9.22 6.80
CA PRO A 96 -10.26 -8.27 7.71
C PRO A 96 -9.37 -7.07 8.00
N ASP A 97 -9.97 -5.90 7.99
CA ASP A 97 -9.29 -4.65 8.29
C ASP A 97 -8.14 -4.34 7.37
N LEU A 98 -8.05 -5.02 6.24
CA LEU A 98 -6.96 -4.78 5.31
C LEU A 98 -7.47 -4.57 3.90
N ALA A 99 -8.10 -5.57 3.31
CA ALA A 99 -8.47 -5.46 1.91
C ALA A 99 -9.48 -6.53 1.52
N ILE A 100 -10.19 -6.26 0.43
CA ILE A 100 -11.02 -7.25 -0.23
C ILE A 100 -10.48 -7.39 -1.64
N PHE A 101 -10.15 -8.62 -2.02
CA PHE A 101 -9.65 -8.89 -3.35
C PHE A 101 -10.77 -9.40 -4.22
N SER A 102 -10.79 -8.96 -5.47
CA SER A 102 -11.79 -9.39 -6.42
C SER A 102 -11.18 -9.34 -7.81
N ILE A 103 -11.82 -10.03 -8.76
CA ILE A 103 -11.36 -10.03 -10.12
C ILE A 103 -12.29 -9.17 -10.94
N GLY A 104 -11.70 -8.28 -11.74
CA GLY A 104 -12.43 -7.48 -12.68
C GLY A 104 -12.09 -7.91 -14.10
N LEU A 105 -13.06 -7.79 -14.99
CA LEU A 105 -12.84 -8.08 -16.37
C LEU A 105 -12.93 -6.80 -17.16
N LYS A 106 -12.06 -6.71 -18.17
CA LYS A 106 -12.10 -5.59 -19.07
C LYS A 106 -12.61 -6.04 -20.40
N VAL A 107 -13.44 -5.24 -20.97
CA VAL A 107 -14.00 -5.52 -22.27
C VAL A 107 -13.26 -4.72 -23.32
#